data_d3b620ed5ee16dc26f75076bc35c7d93
#
_entry.id   d3b620ed5ee16dc26f75076bc35c7d93
#
_cell.length_a   1.000
_cell.length_b   1.000
_cell.length_c   1.000
_cell.angle_alpha   90.00
_cell.angle_beta   90.00
_cell.angle_gamma   90.00
#
_symmetry.space_group_name_H-M   'P 1'
#
loop_
_entity.id
_entity.type
_entity.pdbx_description
1 polymer ?
#
loop_
_entity_poly.entity_id
_entity_poly.type
_entity_poly.pdbx_seq_one_letter_code
_entity_poly.pdbx_strand_id
1 'polypeptide(L)'
;AIIPIIYLQWFFKRILKTKQGINNGTPKIMLAIYRNLDYFFYGLLYYVFIFTDRILAWSTSLNRDLPYVVYYEKDYEIGMDLAILVFFLLAGVLEYSVAAFSRFMEFHQYKERYSDRKLFNAKMRDSYMSHVKLFAVSALVIALLLYLVIVKPWGYEAGFDEQLSDLSIKVSILGGFGYLFLTFGMLNVLYLYTLNVQKAALRILIIALLTNIIIGLFFKSIR
;
A
#
# COMPACT_ATOMS: atom_id res chain seq x y z
N ALA A 1 -5.85 20.35 4.86
CA ALA A 1 -6.31 19.65 3.64
C ALA A 1 -6.74 20.61 2.51
N ILE A 2 -7.19 21.86 2.80
CA ILE A 2 -7.71 22.81 1.78
C ILE A 2 -6.57 23.48 0.99
N ILE A 3 -5.47 23.81 1.65
CA ILE A 3 -4.34 24.54 1.03
C ILE A 3 -3.71 23.79 -0.16
N PRO A 4 -3.43 22.49 -0.11
CA PRO A 4 -2.92 21.73 -1.27
C PRO A 4 -3.88 21.72 -2.45
N ILE A 5 -5.20 21.67 -2.20
CA ILE A 5 -6.22 21.67 -3.25
C ILE A 5 -6.24 23.02 -3.98
N ILE A 6 -6.17 24.14 -3.24
CA ILE A 6 -6.12 25.49 -3.81
C ILE A 6 -4.84 25.67 -4.62
N TYR A 7 -3.68 25.18 -4.10
CA TYR A 7 -2.40 25.24 -4.80
C TYR A 7 -2.43 24.41 -6.09
N LEU A 8 -2.98 23.20 -6.08
CA LEU A 8 -3.15 22.35 -7.26
C LEU A 8 -4.05 23.02 -8.31
N GLN A 9 -5.18 23.60 -7.91
CA GLN A 9 -6.06 24.31 -8.82
C GLN A 9 -5.38 25.52 -9.46
N TRP A 10 -4.62 26.30 -8.68
CA TRP A 10 -3.86 27.44 -9.18
C TRP A 10 -2.75 27.00 -10.15
N PHE A 11 -2.02 25.93 -9.79
CA PHE A 11 -0.95 25.35 -10.61
C PHE A 11 -1.47 24.84 -11.97
N PHE A 12 -2.57 24.07 -11.95
CA PHE A 12 -3.21 23.60 -13.18
C PHE A 12 -3.75 24.74 -14.05
N LYS A 13 -4.38 25.76 -13.46
CA LYS A 13 -4.82 26.95 -14.20
C LYS A 13 -3.64 27.66 -14.87
N ARG A 14 -2.51 27.73 -14.22
CA ARG A 14 -1.30 28.37 -14.76
C ARG A 14 -0.72 27.59 -15.93
N ILE A 15 -0.61 26.26 -15.82
CA ILE A 15 -0.11 25.39 -16.91
C ILE A 15 -1.06 25.42 -18.12
N LEU A 16 -2.36 25.36 -17.89
CA LEU A 16 -3.37 25.38 -18.97
C LEU A 16 -3.37 26.72 -19.71
N LYS A 17 -3.17 27.86 -19.02
CA LYS A 17 -3.03 29.16 -19.68
C LYS A 17 -1.78 29.25 -20.58
N THR A 18 -0.70 28.56 -20.23
CA THR A 18 0.56 28.60 -21.01
C THR A 18 0.49 27.75 -22.28
N LYS A 19 -0.47 26.83 -22.40
CA LYS A 19 -0.67 25.94 -23.57
C LYS A 19 -1.84 26.31 -24.47
N GLN A 20 -2.27 27.54 -24.50
CA GLN A 20 -3.37 28.04 -25.38
C GLN A 20 -2.99 28.12 -26.88
N GLY A 21 -2.30 27.12 -27.42
CA GLY A 21 -1.95 27.05 -28.84
C GLY A 21 -2.39 25.77 -29.55
N ILE A 22 -2.88 24.78 -28.83
CA ILE A 22 -3.34 23.52 -29.44
C ILE A 22 -4.81 23.33 -29.10
N ASN A 23 -5.67 23.61 -30.07
CA ASN A 23 -7.11 23.46 -30.00
C ASN A 23 -7.52 21.97 -30.09
N ASN A 24 -6.94 21.14 -29.23
CA ASN A 24 -7.39 19.77 -29.04
C ASN A 24 -8.51 19.86 -28.00
N GLY A 25 -9.74 19.61 -28.45
CA GLY A 25 -10.93 19.63 -27.60
C GLY A 25 -10.64 18.94 -26.27
N THR A 26 -10.95 19.63 -25.16
CA THR A 26 -10.78 19.09 -23.80
C THR A 26 -11.42 17.70 -23.76
N PRO A 27 -10.68 16.66 -23.34
CA PRO A 27 -11.25 15.33 -23.24
C PRO A 27 -12.49 15.42 -22.37
N LYS A 28 -13.63 14.89 -22.83
CA LYS A 28 -14.86 14.89 -22.08
C LYS A 28 -14.56 14.27 -20.71
N ILE A 29 -14.87 15.01 -19.64
CA ILE A 29 -14.60 14.59 -18.24
C ILE A 29 -15.09 13.16 -17.99
N MET A 30 -16.23 12.80 -18.58
CA MET A 30 -16.82 11.47 -18.52
C MET A 30 -15.87 10.38 -19.08
N LEU A 31 -15.17 10.66 -20.16
CA LEU A 31 -14.22 9.73 -20.75
C LEU A 31 -12.97 9.55 -19.87
N ALA A 32 -12.51 10.63 -19.24
CA ALA A 32 -11.40 10.59 -18.30
C ALA A 32 -11.75 9.77 -17.04
N ILE A 33 -12.98 9.96 -16.51
CA ILE A 33 -13.48 9.18 -15.37
C ILE A 33 -13.55 7.70 -15.76
N TYR A 34 -14.18 7.37 -16.89
CA TYR A 34 -14.34 5.99 -17.34
C TYR A 34 -12.98 5.28 -17.54
N ARG A 35 -12.02 5.98 -18.11
CA ARG A 35 -10.66 5.45 -18.34
C ARG A 35 -9.91 5.17 -17.02
N ASN A 36 -10.21 5.89 -15.95
CA ASN A 36 -9.54 5.79 -14.66
C ASN A 36 -10.34 5.01 -13.60
N LEU A 37 -11.49 4.42 -13.96
CA LEU A 37 -12.32 3.66 -13.03
C LEU A 37 -11.57 2.49 -12.37
N ASP A 38 -10.71 1.80 -13.11
CA ASP A 38 -9.93 0.68 -12.57
C ASP A 38 -8.99 1.13 -11.43
N TYR A 39 -8.39 2.34 -11.54
CA TYR A 39 -7.57 2.92 -10.47
C TYR A 39 -8.40 3.32 -9.25
N PHE A 40 -9.58 3.91 -9.50
CA PHE A 40 -10.50 4.30 -8.43
C PHE A 40 -10.96 3.08 -7.64
N PHE A 41 -11.43 2.03 -8.31
CA PHE A 41 -11.87 0.80 -7.65
C PHE A 41 -10.74 0.08 -6.94
N TYR A 42 -9.54 0.09 -7.51
CA TYR A 42 -8.38 -0.45 -6.81
C TYR A 42 -8.11 0.28 -5.49
N GLY A 43 -8.07 1.61 -5.51
CA GLY A 43 -7.86 2.41 -4.30
C GLY A 43 -8.94 2.16 -3.24
N LEU A 44 -10.20 2.14 -3.63
CA LEU A 44 -11.33 1.87 -2.74
C LEU A 44 -11.23 0.47 -2.12
N LEU A 45 -11.02 -0.57 -2.93
CA LEU A 45 -10.91 -1.95 -2.46
C LEU A 45 -9.63 -2.18 -1.63
N TYR A 46 -8.56 -1.44 -1.89
CA TYR A 46 -7.35 -1.48 -1.09
C TYR A 46 -7.59 -1.02 0.35
N TYR A 47 -8.34 0.08 0.53
CA TYR A 47 -8.76 0.52 1.87
C TYR A 47 -9.68 -0.51 2.53
N VAL A 48 -10.64 -1.05 1.82
CA VAL A 48 -11.51 -2.12 2.33
C VAL A 48 -10.67 -3.31 2.79
N PHE A 49 -9.65 -3.69 2.03
CA PHE A 49 -8.73 -4.79 2.37
C PHE A 49 -8.01 -4.52 3.70
N ILE A 50 -7.42 -3.34 3.88
CA ILE A 50 -6.71 -2.97 5.12
C ILE A 50 -7.64 -2.99 6.33
N PHE A 51 -8.89 -2.51 6.18
CA PHE A 51 -9.84 -2.45 7.28
C PHE A 51 -10.56 -3.77 7.55
N THR A 52 -10.52 -4.73 6.63
CA THR A 52 -11.20 -6.02 6.79
C THR A 52 -10.73 -6.76 8.03
N ASP A 53 -9.44 -6.77 8.31
CA ASP A 53 -8.86 -7.46 9.47
C ASP A 53 -9.36 -6.84 10.78
N ARG A 54 -9.45 -5.50 10.84
CA ARG A 54 -9.99 -4.77 12.01
C ARG A 54 -11.47 -5.06 12.20
N ILE A 55 -12.27 -5.03 11.13
CA ILE A 55 -13.71 -5.33 11.19
C ILE A 55 -13.94 -6.77 11.66
N LEU A 56 -13.14 -7.71 11.20
CA LEU A 56 -13.20 -9.11 11.64
C LEU A 56 -12.84 -9.25 13.12
N ALA A 57 -11.76 -8.59 13.57
CA ALA A 57 -11.34 -8.61 14.96
C ALA A 57 -12.42 -8.00 15.88
N TRP A 58 -12.97 -6.84 15.55
CA TRP A 58 -14.06 -6.21 16.30
C TRP A 58 -15.30 -7.09 16.37
N SER A 59 -15.58 -7.85 15.32
CA SER A 59 -16.74 -8.78 15.31
C SER A 59 -16.56 -10.01 16.23
N THR A 60 -15.34 -10.26 16.72
CA THR A 60 -15.03 -11.38 17.63
C THR A 60 -14.87 -10.94 19.09
N SER A 61 -14.82 -9.63 19.37
CA SER A 61 -14.70 -9.10 20.72
C SER A 61 -15.83 -9.59 21.61
N LEU A 62 -15.47 -10.11 22.80
CA LEU A 62 -16.41 -10.61 23.80
C LEU A 62 -17.08 -9.50 24.61
N ASN A 63 -16.52 -8.29 24.61
CA ASN A 63 -17.05 -7.13 25.33
C ASN A 63 -18.24 -6.49 24.59
N ARG A 64 -19.37 -7.17 24.58
CA ARG A 64 -20.61 -6.71 23.93
C ARG A 64 -21.35 -5.62 24.69
N ASP A 65 -20.86 -5.22 25.85
CA ASP A 65 -21.55 -4.28 26.76
C ASP A 65 -21.28 -2.79 26.46
N LEU A 66 -20.54 -2.49 25.39
CA LEU A 66 -20.33 -1.10 24.97
C LEU A 66 -21.56 -0.60 24.20
N PRO A 67 -22.09 0.60 24.54
CA PRO A 67 -23.28 1.17 23.90
C PRO A 67 -23.05 1.66 22.45
N TYR A 68 -21.90 1.38 21.87
CA TYR A 68 -21.50 1.83 20.53
C TYR A 68 -21.51 0.67 19.53
N VAL A 69 -21.87 0.97 18.28
CA VAL A 69 -21.89 0.01 17.16
C VAL A 69 -20.48 -0.51 16.82
N VAL A 70 -19.43 0.20 17.23
CA VAL A 70 -18.03 -0.13 16.97
C VAL A 70 -17.43 -0.73 18.23
N TYR A 71 -17.14 -2.03 18.19
CA TYR A 71 -16.45 -2.74 19.26
C TYR A 71 -14.95 -2.47 19.14
N TYR A 72 -14.44 -1.61 20.02
CA TYR A 72 -13.03 -1.26 20.09
C TYR A 72 -12.32 -2.15 21.12
N GLU A 73 -11.29 -2.88 20.68
CA GLU A 73 -10.41 -3.64 21.56
C GLU A 73 -9.04 -2.94 21.61
N LYS A 74 -8.76 -2.24 22.73
CA LYS A 74 -7.58 -1.40 22.91
C LYS A 74 -6.28 -2.14 22.55
N ASP A 75 -6.10 -3.33 23.11
CA ASP A 75 -4.85 -4.09 22.96
C ASP A 75 -4.61 -4.57 21.52
N TYR A 76 -5.68 -4.94 20.82
CA TYR A 76 -5.60 -5.29 19.41
C TYR A 76 -5.24 -4.07 18.54
N GLU A 77 -5.88 -2.93 18.77
CA GLU A 77 -5.64 -1.72 18.01
C GLU A 77 -4.23 -1.19 18.20
N ILE A 78 -3.70 -1.16 19.43
CA ILE A 78 -2.30 -0.79 19.69
C ILE A 78 -1.35 -1.71 18.91
N GLY A 79 -1.60 -3.01 18.93
CA GLY A 79 -0.82 -3.98 18.17
C GLY A 79 -0.85 -3.71 16.67
N MET A 80 -2.02 -3.44 16.10
CA MET A 80 -2.19 -3.14 14.68
C MET A 80 -1.58 -1.79 14.28
N ASP A 81 -1.64 -0.79 15.16
CA ASP A 81 -1.04 0.52 14.92
C ASP A 81 0.49 0.45 14.93
N LEU A 82 1.09 -0.39 15.77
CA LEU A 82 2.52 -0.69 15.70
C LEU A 82 2.86 -1.48 14.42
N ALA A 83 2.02 -2.43 14.04
CA ALA A 83 2.22 -3.22 12.82
C ALA A 83 2.21 -2.37 11.55
N ILE A 84 1.30 -1.39 11.42
CA ILE A 84 1.19 -0.54 10.23
C ILE A 84 2.42 0.36 10.03
N LEU A 85 3.24 0.59 11.06
CA LEU A 85 4.50 1.32 10.92
C LEU A 85 5.45 0.65 9.92
N VAL A 86 5.39 -0.67 9.78
CA VAL A 86 6.14 -1.41 8.72
C VAL A 86 5.82 -0.82 7.35
N PHE A 87 4.53 -0.65 7.06
CA PHE A 87 4.08 -0.09 5.79
C PHE A 87 4.59 1.35 5.59
N PHE A 88 4.43 2.22 6.59
CA PHE A 88 4.85 3.61 6.49
C PHE A 88 6.37 3.75 6.31
N LEU A 89 7.16 2.96 7.03
CA LEU A 89 8.61 3.00 6.91
C LEU A 89 9.10 2.45 5.56
N LEU A 90 8.39 1.48 4.97
CA LEU A 90 8.70 0.96 3.64
C LEU A 90 8.18 1.85 2.50
N ALA A 91 7.28 2.81 2.76
CA ALA A 91 6.72 3.67 1.73
C ALA A 91 7.80 4.43 0.93
N GLY A 92 8.85 4.91 1.59
CA GLY A 92 9.98 5.56 0.91
C GLY A 92 10.72 4.63 -0.07
N VAL A 93 10.86 3.36 0.29
CA VAL A 93 11.48 2.35 -0.59
C VAL A 93 10.58 2.06 -1.79
N LEU A 94 9.25 2.03 -1.58
CA LEU A 94 8.27 1.90 -2.67
C LEU A 94 8.36 3.06 -3.65
N GLU A 95 8.31 4.29 -3.15
CA GLU A 95 8.38 5.50 -3.98
C GLU A 95 9.67 5.55 -4.79
N TYR A 96 10.81 5.29 -4.14
CA TYR A 96 12.10 5.21 -4.84
C TYR A 96 12.09 4.16 -5.94
N SER A 97 11.64 2.94 -5.64
CA SER A 97 11.63 1.82 -6.58
C SER A 97 10.76 2.09 -7.80
N VAL A 98 9.57 2.67 -7.59
CA VAL A 98 8.64 3.04 -8.66
C VAL A 98 9.20 4.17 -9.51
N ALA A 99 9.76 5.21 -8.89
CA ALA A 99 10.38 6.32 -9.62
C ALA A 99 11.58 5.85 -10.46
N ALA A 100 12.43 4.99 -9.91
CA ALA A 100 13.55 4.43 -10.63
C ALA A 100 13.09 3.54 -11.79
N PHE A 101 12.08 2.70 -11.59
CA PHE A 101 11.51 1.85 -12.63
C PHE A 101 10.84 2.67 -13.75
N SER A 102 10.09 3.71 -13.41
CA SER A 102 9.47 4.60 -14.40
C SER A 102 10.50 5.30 -15.27
N ARG A 103 11.58 5.83 -14.67
CA ARG A 103 12.71 6.43 -15.42
C ARG A 103 13.40 5.40 -16.32
N PHE A 104 13.59 4.19 -15.81
CA PHE A 104 14.14 3.10 -16.62
C PHE A 104 13.28 2.82 -17.86
N MET A 105 11.96 2.72 -17.68
CA MET A 105 11.00 2.48 -18.75
C MET A 105 11.02 3.61 -19.79
N GLU A 106 10.95 4.88 -19.35
CA GLU A 106 11.02 6.04 -20.22
C GLU A 106 12.31 6.03 -21.06
N PHE A 107 13.47 5.84 -20.42
CA PHE A 107 14.75 5.86 -21.08
C PHE A 107 14.88 4.76 -22.16
N HIS A 108 14.46 3.53 -21.84
CA HIS A 108 14.64 2.40 -22.75
C HIS A 108 13.57 2.34 -23.85
N GLN A 109 12.35 2.85 -23.62
CA GLN A 109 11.32 2.95 -24.65
C GLN A 109 11.73 3.87 -25.81
N TYR A 110 12.49 4.93 -25.53
CA TYR A 110 12.95 5.86 -26.57
C TYR A 110 14.25 5.42 -27.26
N LYS A 111 15.11 4.69 -26.58
CA LYS A 111 16.48 4.42 -27.03
C LYS A 111 16.65 3.08 -27.70
N GLU A 112 15.87 2.09 -27.37
CA GLU A 112 16.00 0.74 -27.91
C GLU A 112 15.02 0.55 -29.09
N ARG A 113 15.58 0.33 -30.31
CA ARG A 113 14.79 -0.08 -31.47
C ARG A 113 14.06 -1.39 -31.14
N TYR A 114 12.86 -1.56 -31.69
CA TYR A 114 11.97 -2.72 -31.53
C TYR A 114 12.61 -4.09 -31.82
N SER A 115 13.87 -4.15 -32.28
CA SER A 115 14.52 -5.38 -32.75
C SER A 115 15.05 -6.29 -31.60
N ASP A 116 15.21 -5.77 -30.36
CA ASP A 116 15.88 -6.53 -29.31
C ASP A 116 15.04 -6.73 -28.01
N ARG A 117 13.85 -7.30 -28.20
CA ARG A 117 12.92 -7.61 -27.09
C ARG A 117 13.55 -8.47 -25.99
N LYS A 118 14.47 -9.38 -26.34
CA LYS A 118 15.13 -10.26 -25.35
C LYS A 118 16.05 -9.44 -24.43
N LEU A 119 16.82 -8.52 -24.98
CA LEU A 119 17.70 -7.65 -24.22
C LEU A 119 16.91 -6.71 -23.32
N PHE A 120 15.83 -6.10 -23.84
CA PHE A 120 14.93 -5.26 -23.05
C PHE A 120 14.33 -6.02 -21.87
N ASN A 121 13.77 -7.23 -22.10
CA ASN A 121 13.19 -8.05 -21.05
C ASN A 121 14.23 -8.47 -20.00
N ALA A 122 15.47 -8.76 -20.40
CA ALA A 122 16.54 -9.09 -19.47
C ALA A 122 16.87 -7.89 -18.57
N LYS A 123 17.08 -6.71 -19.14
CA LYS A 123 17.34 -5.47 -18.39
C LYS A 123 16.18 -5.10 -17.44
N MET A 124 14.92 -5.26 -17.92
CA MET A 124 13.74 -5.01 -17.11
C MET A 124 13.68 -5.96 -15.91
N ARG A 125 13.96 -7.24 -16.12
CA ARG A 125 14.04 -8.23 -15.04
C ARG A 125 15.13 -7.90 -14.03
N ASP A 126 16.33 -7.50 -14.51
CA ASP A 126 17.45 -7.18 -13.64
C ASP A 126 17.17 -5.93 -12.79
N SER A 127 16.53 -4.91 -13.40
CA SER A 127 16.05 -3.72 -12.67
C SER A 127 15.02 -4.10 -11.60
N TYR A 128 14.02 -4.90 -11.96
CA TYR A 128 13.01 -5.39 -11.01
C TYR A 128 13.65 -6.16 -9.85
N MET A 129 14.55 -7.11 -10.14
CA MET A 129 15.23 -7.91 -9.12
C MET A 129 16.12 -7.07 -8.20
N SER A 130 16.73 -6.00 -8.72
CA SER A 130 17.46 -5.04 -7.89
C SER A 130 16.54 -4.35 -6.87
N HIS A 131 15.36 -3.92 -7.29
CA HIS A 131 14.38 -3.30 -6.39
C HIS A 131 13.78 -4.31 -5.38
N VAL A 132 13.55 -5.56 -5.80
CA VAL A 132 13.12 -6.63 -4.86
C VAL A 132 14.18 -6.88 -3.80
N LYS A 133 15.47 -6.91 -4.17
CA LYS A 133 16.56 -7.05 -3.20
C LYS A 133 16.63 -5.85 -2.24
N LEU A 134 16.52 -4.62 -2.77
CA LEU A 134 16.48 -3.42 -1.95
C LEU A 134 15.31 -3.48 -0.95
N PHE A 135 14.13 -3.85 -1.42
CA PHE A 135 12.94 -4.02 -0.58
C PHE A 135 13.18 -5.06 0.51
N ALA A 136 13.72 -6.23 0.17
CA ALA A 136 13.97 -7.31 1.13
C ALA A 136 14.95 -6.90 2.24
N VAL A 137 16.05 -6.21 1.87
CA VAL A 137 17.03 -5.70 2.84
C VAL A 137 16.39 -4.64 3.74
N SER A 138 15.66 -3.69 3.16
CA SER A 138 14.97 -2.64 3.93
C SER A 138 13.91 -3.23 4.86
N ALA A 139 13.15 -4.22 4.40
CA ALA A 139 12.15 -4.92 5.20
C ALA A 139 12.77 -5.62 6.41
N LEU A 140 13.93 -6.27 6.22
CA LEU A 140 14.64 -6.92 7.30
C LEU A 140 15.13 -5.90 8.35
N VAL A 141 15.70 -4.78 7.92
CA VAL A 141 16.14 -3.71 8.82
C VAL A 141 14.97 -3.13 9.60
N ILE A 142 13.86 -2.84 8.94
CA ILE A 142 12.65 -2.28 9.56
C ILE A 142 12.03 -3.28 10.54
N ALA A 143 11.94 -4.56 10.17
CA ALA A 143 11.44 -5.61 11.07
C ALA A 143 12.30 -5.71 12.34
N LEU A 144 13.62 -5.63 12.20
CA LEU A 144 14.54 -5.64 13.34
C LEU A 144 14.35 -4.39 14.22
N LEU A 145 14.25 -3.21 13.62
CA LEU A 145 14.02 -1.96 14.36
C LEU A 145 12.71 -2.00 15.14
N LEU A 146 11.61 -2.43 14.51
CA LEU A 146 10.32 -2.53 15.17
C LEU A 146 10.32 -3.60 16.27
N TYR A 147 10.98 -4.73 16.04
CA TYR A 147 11.15 -5.74 17.08
C TYR A 147 11.87 -5.15 18.30
N LEU A 148 12.93 -4.37 18.10
CA LEU A 148 13.63 -3.70 19.19
C LEU A 148 12.74 -2.68 19.92
N VAL A 149 11.95 -1.91 19.20
CA VAL A 149 11.02 -0.93 19.80
C VAL A 149 9.92 -1.61 20.61
N ILE A 150 9.41 -2.75 20.14
CA ILE A 150 8.31 -3.47 20.80
C ILE A 150 8.79 -4.22 22.05
N VAL A 151 9.97 -4.86 21.98
CA VAL A 151 10.40 -5.81 23.01
C VAL A 151 11.32 -5.17 24.06
N LYS A 152 12.03 -4.09 23.70
CA LYS A 152 12.99 -3.47 24.61
C LYS A 152 12.37 -2.40 25.51
N PRO A 153 12.72 -2.32 26.83
CA PRO A 153 12.17 -1.34 27.75
C PRO A 153 12.39 0.12 27.35
N TRP A 154 13.44 0.40 26.60
CA TRP A 154 13.75 1.74 26.09
C TRP A 154 12.92 2.12 24.84
N GLY A 155 12.14 1.20 24.31
CA GLY A 155 11.27 1.42 23.15
C GLY A 155 9.90 1.98 23.54
N TYR A 156 8.84 1.20 23.30
CA TYR A 156 7.46 1.61 23.56
C TYR A 156 7.23 1.98 25.01
N GLU A 157 7.67 1.15 25.95
CA GLU A 157 7.48 1.35 27.39
C GLU A 157 8.07 2.69 27.87
N ALA A 158 9.28 3.04 27.44
CA ALA A 158 9.89 4.32 27.79
C ALA A 158 9.20 5.55 27.18
N GLY A 159 8.51 5.38 26.04
CA GLY A 159 7.84 6.48 25.36
C GLY A 159 6.43 6.76 25.89
N PHE A 160 5.75 5.75 26.43
CA PHE A 160 4.34 5.84 26.81
C PHE A 160 4.08 5.52 28.30
N ASP A 161 5.10 5.19 29.09
CA ASP A 161 5.01 4.76 30.49
C ASP A 161 4.00 3.60 30.71
N GLU A 162 3.75 2.81 29.67
CA GLU A 162 2.78 1.70 29.68
C GLU A 162 3.42 0.46 29.04
N GLN A 163 3.31 -0.69 29.67
CA GLN A 163 3.77 -1.95 29.11
C GLN A 163 2.77 -2.48 28.09
N LEU A 164 3.29 -3.00 26.98
CA LEU A 164 2.47 -3.66 25.96
C LEU A 164 1.93 -4.99 26.52
N SER A 165 0.64 -5.23 26.30
CA SER A 165 0.05 -6.53 26.62
C SER A 165 0.61 -7.63 25.70
N ASP A 166 0.57 -8.89 26.16
CA ASP A 166 0.98 -10.05 25.36
C ASP A 166 0.18 -10.14 24.05
N LEU A 167 -1.08 -9.72 24.07
CA LEU A 167 -1.92 -9.67 22.87
C LEU A 167 -1.39 -8.62 21.89
N SER A 168 -1.12 -7.39 22.36
CA SER A 168 -0.57 -6.31 21.52
C SER A 168 0.76 -6.71 20.88
N ILE A 169 1.64 -7.38 21.61
CA ILE A 169 2.93 -7.86 21.08
C ILE A 169 2.71 -8.90 19.98
N LYS A 170 1.86 -9.89 20.20
CA LYS A 170 1.54 -10.92 19.20
C LYS A 170 0.91 -10.32 17.95
N VAL A 171 -0.04 -9.42 18.13
CA VAL A 171 -0.72 -8.72 17.02
C VAL A 171 0.26 -7.84 16.24
N SER A 172 1.17 -7.11 16.91
CA SER A 172 2.19 -6.29 16.26
C SER A 172 3.11 -7.13 15.37
N ILE A 173 3.58 -8.26 15.87
CA ILE A 173 4.50 -9.14 15.11
C ILE A 173 3.78 -9.76 13.92
N LEU A 174 2.63 -10.41 14.14
CA LEU A 174 1.88 -11.08 13.08
C LEU A 174 1.34 -10.08 12.05
N GLY A 175 0.77 -8.96 12.53
CA GLY A 175 0.30 -7.87 11.68
C GLY A 175 1.45 -7.22 10.90
N GLY A 176 2.63 -7.05 11.52
CA GLY A 176 3.83 -6.56 10.86
C GLY A 176 4.26 -7.44 9.68
N PHE A 177 4.23 -8.76 9.82
CA PHE A 177 4.43 -9.67 8.69
C PHE A 177 3.34 -9.51 7.62
N GLY A 178 2.08 -9.37 8.01
CA GLY A 178 0.98 -9.09 7.09
C GLY A 178 1.22 -7.82 6.27
N TYR A 179 1.62 -6.72 6.93
CA TYR A 179 1.95 -5.47 6.26
C TYR A 179 3.22 -5.54 5.39
N LEU A 180 4.21 -6.37 5.72
CA LEU A 180 5.34 -6.66 4.83
C LEU A 180 4.87 -7.26 3.50
N PHE A 181 4.03 -8.29 3.57
CA PHE A 181 3.48 -8.92 2.36
C PHE A 181 2.57 -7.97 1.58
N LEU A 182 1.76 -7.17 2.27
CA LEU A 182 0.92 -6.15 1.64
C LEU A 182 1.77 -5.12 0.89
N THR A 183 2.85 -4.63 1.52
CA THR A 183 3.76 -3.65 0.93
C THR A 183 4.50 -4.22 -0.29
N PHE A 184 4.92 -5.49 -0.22
CA PHE A 184 5.51 -6.18 -1.37
C PHE A 184 4.50 -6.36 -2.51
N GLY A 185 3.24 -6.71 -2.17
CA GLY A 185 2.14 -6.76 -3.13
C GLY A 185 1.92 -5.40 -3.80
N MET A 186 1.95 -4.31 -3.03
CA MET A 186 1.82 -2.95 -3.54
C MET A 186 2.96 -2.55 -4.48
N LEU A 187 4.20 -2.93 -4.18
CA LEU A 187 5.34 -2.75 -5.09
C LEU A 187 5.05 -3.36 -6.48
N ASN A 188 4.56 -4.60 -6.50
CA ASN A 188 4.23 -5.29 -7.76
C ASN A 188 3.06 -4.61 -8.50
N VAL A 189 2.05 -4.15 -7.77
CA VAL A 189 0.92 -3.42 -8.36
C VAL A 189 1.37 -2.10 -8.99
N LEU A 190 2.24 -1.35 -8.33
CA LEU A 190 2.77 -0.10 -8.86
C LEU A 190 3.58 -0.34 -10.15
N TYR A 191 4.31 -1.46 -10.25
CA TYR A 191 4.94 -1.86 -11.51
C TYR A 191 3.92 -2.22 -12.60
N LEU A 192 2.84 -2.93 -12.27
CA LEU A 192 1.76 -3.19 -13.23
C LEU A 192 1.11 -1.89 -13.73
N TYR A 193 1.02 -0.88 -12.88
CA TYR A 193 0.53 0.44 -13.27
C TYR A 193 1.48 1.17 -14.23
N THR A 194 2.79 1.13 -13.98
CA THR A 194 3.76 1.71 -14.91
C THR A 194 3.76 1.00 -16.26
N LEU A 195 3.42 -0.29 -16.28
CA LEU A 195 3.23 -1.10 -17.49
C LEU A 195 1.84 -0.95 -18.13
N ASN A 196 0.96 -0.11 -17.55
CA ASN A 196 -0.42 0.12 -18.02
C ASN A 196 -1.31 -1.13 -18.02
N VAL A 197 -1.11 -2.04 -17.03
CA VAL A 197 -1.85 -3.32 -16.85
C VAL A 197 -2.74 -3.25 -15.60
N GLN A 198 -3.55 -2.19 -15.46
CA GLN A 198 -4.38 -1.91 -14.29
C GLN A 198 -5.37 -3.01 -13.94
N LYS A 199 -6.00 -3.61 -14.97
CA LYS A 199 -7.01 -4.67 -14.78
C LYS A 199 -6.47 -5.91 -14.09
N ALA A 200 -5.19 -6.24 -14.31
CA ALA A 200 -4.57 -7.36 -13.61
C ALA A 200 -4.40 -7.04 -12.12
N ALA A 201 -3.95 -5.84 -11.79
CA ALA A 201 -3.82 -5.39 -10.40
C ALA A 201 -5.15 -5.43 -9.65
N LEU A 202 -6.23 -4.93 -10.26
CA LEU A 202 -7.56 -4.94 -9.67
C LEU A 202 -8.08 -6.38 -9.44
N ARG A 203 -7.89 -7.29 -10.39
CA ARG A 203 -8.29 -8.71 -10.23
C ARG A 203 -7.54 -9.40 -9.10
N ILE A 204 -6.23 -9.18 -8.99
CA ILE A 204 -5.40 -9.75 -7.92
C ILE A 204 -5.91 -9.26 -6.55
N LEU A 205 -6.20 -7.96 -6.43
CA LEU A 205 -6.72 -7.39 -5.18
C LEU A 205 -8.09 -7.97 -4.80
N ILE A 206 -9.01 -8.13 -5.76
CA ILE A 206 -10.33 -8.75 -5.51
C ILE A 206 -10.16 -10.18 -5.00
N ILE A 207 -9.30 -10.98 -5.63
CA ILE A 207 -9.04 -12.37 -5.20
C ILE A 207 -8.44 -12.36 -3.80
N ALA A 208 -7.46 -11.51 -3.52
CA ALA A 208 -6.83 -11.39 -2.20
C ALA A 208 -7.85 -10.99 -1.12
N LEU A 209 -8.73 -10.02 -1.41
CA LEU A 209 -9.78 -9.57 -0.49
C LEU A 209 -10.78 -10.70 -0.18
N LEU A 210 -11.27 -11.40 -1.20
CA LEU A 210 -12.18 -12.52 -1.01
C LEU A 210 -11.53 -13.64 -0.19
N THR A 211 -10.28 -13.96 -0.47
CA THR A 211 -9.51 -14.96 0.29
C THR A 211 -9.36 -14.56 1.74
N ASN A 212 -9.02 -13.28 2.01
CA ASN A 212 -8.89 -12.76 3.37
C ASN A 212 -10.22 -12.86 4.14
N ILE A 213 -11.33 -12.45 3.53
CA ILE A 213 -12.67 -12.54 4.15
C ILE A 213 -13.04 -14.01 4.45
N ILE A 214 -12.84 -14.93 3.51
CA ILE A 214 -13.17 -16.34 3.69
C ILE A 214 -12.35 -16.94 4.82
N ILE A 215 -11.04 -16.73 4.81
CA ILE A 215 -10.13 -17.24 5.85
C ILE A 215 -10.50 -16.62 7.21
N GLY A 216 -10.73 -15.32 7.28
CA GLY A 216 -11.09 -14.64 8.52
C GLY A 216 -12.41 -15.14 9.11
N LEU A 217 -13.44 -15.34 8.28
CA LEU A 217 -14.72 -15.92 8.71
C LEU A 217 -14.57 -17.38 9.16
N PHE A 218 -13.74 -18.16 8.49
CA PHE A 218 -13.45 -19.54 8.87
C PHE A 218 -12.82 -19.62 10.26
N PHE A 219 -11.78 -18.82 10.53
CA PHE A 219 -11.16 -18.77 11.86
C PHE A 219 -12.09 -18.22 12.94
N LYS A 220 -12.99 -17.28 12.60
CA LYS A 220 -14.04 -16.83 13.51
C LYS A 220 -15.02 -17.96 13.90
N SER A 221 -15.35 -18.85 12.98
CA SER A 221 -16.28 -19.97 13.20
C SER A 221 -15.71 -21.07 14.09
N ILE A 222 -14.37 -21.16 14.23
CA ILE A 222 -13.69 -22.19 15.02
C ILE A 222 -13.54 -21.78 16.51
N ARG A 223 -13.75 -20.50 16.85
CA ARG A 223 -13.76 -19.98 18.21
C ARG A 223 -15.17 -19.99 18.80
#